data_2fd0d7449ded3dcdb3e64ce6c06f4c9e
#
_entry.id   2fd0d7449ded3dcdb3e64ce6c06f4c9e
#
_cell.length_a   1.000
_cell.length_b   1.000
_cell.length_c   1.000
_cell.angle_alpha   90.00
_cell.angle_beta   90.00
_cell.angle_gamma   90.00
#
_symmetry.space_group_name_H-M   'P 1'
#
loop_
_entity.id
_entity.type
_entity.pdbx_description
1 polymer ?
#
loop_
_entity_poly.entity_id
_entity_poly.type
_entity_poly.pdbx_seq_one_letter_code
_entity_poly.pdbx_strand_id
1 'polypeptide(L)'
;MTDASETAAPDLAAATEVLDAAQAVVDAAVGVLAADGIDARQVLAYEVAHAAAAVATGRGMLDYGAKGDLEARMTCAFVADAVGELAGKVFGREAEWGVE
;
A
#
# COMPACT_ATOMS: atom_id res chain seq x y z
N MET A 1 14.41 -0.85 31.04
CA MET A 1 14.56 0.21 30.07
C MET A 1 14.61 -0.37 28.66
N THR A 2 13.89 0.21 27.78
CA THR A 2 13.97 -0.20 26.40
C THR A 2 15.25 0.35 25.80
N ASP A 3 16.05 -0.50 25.24
CA ASP A 3 17.24 -0.09 24.52
C ASP A 3 16.81 0.70 23.30
N ALA A 4 17.46 1.82 23.03
CA ALA A 4 17.17 2.62 21.86
C ALA A 4 17.35 1.86 20.56
N SER A 5 18.19 0.84 20.57
CA SER A 5 18.39 -0.02 19.42
C SER A 5 17.32 -1.08 19.27
N GLU A 6 16.50 -1.26 20.30
CA GLU A 6 15.39 -2.18 20.20
C GLU A 6 14.32 -1.59 19.32
N THR A 7 14.22 -2.12 18.13
CA THR A 7 13.08 -1.81 17.29
C THR A 7 11.94 -2.72 17.68
N ALA A 8 10.74 -2.24 17.50
CA ALA A 8 9.59 -3.09 17.64
C ALA A 8 9.77 -4.32 16.74
N ALA A 9 9.32 -5.47 17.22
CA ALA A 9 9.30 -6.67 16.39
C ALA A 9 8.45 -6.39 15.15
N PRO A 10 8.80 -6.95 14.00
CA PRO A 10 7.98 -6.80 12.80
C PRO A 10 6.59 -7.36 13.05
N ASP A 11 5.60 -6.62 12.65
CA ASP A 11 4.19 -6.92 12.91
C ASP A 11 3.47 -7.17 11.58
N LEU A 12 3.35 -8.44 11.22
CA LEU A 12 2.68 -8.82 9.97
C LEU A 12 1.18 -8.54 10.02
N ALA A 13 0.57 -8.55 11.20
CA ALA A 13 -0.84 -8.19 11.33
C ALA A 13 -1.05 -6.70 11.04
N ALA A 14 -0.16 -5.85 11.54
CA ALA A 14 -0.21 -4.43 11.24
C ALA A 14 0.05 -4.18 9.75
N ALA A 15 0.98 -4.92 9.15
CA ALA A 15 1.25 -4.83 7.72
C ALA A 15 0.00 -5.19 6.91
N THR A 16 -0.74 -6.21 7.33
CA THR A 16 -1.99 -6.61 6.68
C THR A 16 -3.03 -5.51 6.78
N GLU A 17 -3.17 -4.87 7.94
CA GLU A 17 -4.13 -3.77 8.11
C GLU A 17 -3.79 -2.59 7.20
N VAL A 18 -2.51 -2.27 7.08
CA VAL A 18 -2.05 -1.18 6.22
C VAL A 18 -2.31 -1.52 4.76
N LEU A 19 -2.08 -2.77 4.36
CA LEU A 19 -2.39 -3.21 2.99
C LEU A 19 -3.89 -3.16 2.72
N ASP A 20 -4.72 -3.49 3.71
CA ASP A 20 -6.18 -3.39 3.56
C ASP A 20 -6.61 -1.93 3.36
N ALA A 21 -6.01 -1.01 4.10
CA ALA A 21 -6.27 0.42 3.91
C ALA A 21 -5.85 0.89 2.52
N ALA A 22 -4.67 0.46 2.06
CA ALA A 22 -4.18 0.78 0.73
C ALA A 22 -5.09 0.21 -0.36
N GLN A 23 -5.59 -1.01 -0.16
CA GLN A 23 -6.53 -1.63 -1.09
C GLN A 23 -7.82 -0.81 -1.20
N ALA A 24 -8.31 -0.28 -0.08
CA ALA A 24 -9.51 0.56 -0.11
C ALA A 24 -9.31 1.83 -0.94
N VAL A 25 -8.12 2.42 -0.85
CA VAL A 25 -7.76 3.60 -1.67
C VAL A 25 -7.72 3.22 -3.16
N VAL A 26 -7.09 2.11 -3.48
CA VAL A 26 -7.04 1.61 -4.86
C VAL A 26 -8.45 1.36 -5.39
N ASP A 27 -9.30 0.72 -4.59
CA ASP A 27 -10.67 0.40 -5.01
C ASP A 27 -11.48 1.67 -5.26
N ALA A 28 -11.30 2.71 -4.45
CA ALA A 28 -11.97 3.99 -4.65
C ALA A 28 -11.57 4.61 -5.99
N ALA A 29 -10.28 4.58 -6.31
CA ALA A 29 -9.77 5.12 -7.57
C ALA A 29 -10.23 4.29 -8.77
N VAL A 30 -10.34 2.97 -8.62
CA VAL A 30 -10.91 2.11 -9.66
C VAL A 30 -12.35 2.52 -9.94
N GLY A 31 -13.11 2.89 -8.91
CA GLY A 31 -14.48 3.41 -9.07
C GLY A 31 -14.51 4.69 -9.89
N VAL A 32 -13.56 5.60 -9.68
CA VAL A 32 -13.46 6.83 -10.48
C VAL A 32 -13.15 6.49 -11.94
N LEU A 33 -12.22 5.58 -12.16
CA LEU A 33 -11.85 5.16 -13.52
C LEU A 33 -13.02 4.48 -14.23
N ALA A 34 -13.79 3.67 -13.52
CA ALA A 34 -14.96 3.01 -14.08
C ALA A 34 -16.03 4.02 -14.49
N ALA A 35 -16.19 5.09 -13.72
CA ALA A 35 -17.18 6.13 -14.02
C ALA A 35 -16.74 7.04 -15.16
N ASP A 36 -15.47 7.47 -15.15
CA ASP A 36 -14.97 8.50 -16.06
C ASP A 36 -14.32 7.95 -17.33
N GLY A 37 -13.88 6.70 -17.28
CA GLY A 37 -13.14 6.06 -18.37
C GLY A 37 -11.64 6.29 -18.27
N ILE A 38 -10.88 5.29 -18.69
CA ILE A 38 -9.41 5.32 -18.62
C ILE A 38 -8.82 6.42 -19.50
N ASP A 39 -9.42 6.64 -20.68
CA ASP A 39 -8.89 7.62 -21.63
C ASP A 39 -8.96 9.04 -21.06
N ALA A 40 -9.97 9.33 -20.25
CA ALA A 40 -10.12 10.65 -19.63
C ALA A 40 -9.20 10.82 -18.42
N ARG A 41 -8.67 9.72 -17.87
CA ARG A 41 -7.91 9.70 -16.62
C ARG A 41 -6.65 8.86 -16.75
N GLN A 42 -5.85 9.08 -17.80
CA GLN A 42 -4.71 8.22 -18.09
C GLN A 42 -3.64 8.25 -17.00
N VAL A 43 -3.37 9.43 -16.43
CA VAL A 43 -2.37 9.54 -15.36
C VAL A 43 -2.84 8.77 -14.12
N LEU A 44 -4.09 8.97 -13.75
CA LEU A 44 -4.66 8.25 -12.60
C LEU A 44 -4.64 6.74 -12.86
N ALA A 45 -5.02 6.31 -14.07
CA ALA A 45 -5.03 4.89 -14.42
C ALA A 45 -3.63 4.27 -14.27
N TYR A 46 -2.60 4.97 -14.71
CA TYR A 46 -1.22 4.52 -14.56
C TYR A 46 -0.83 4.40 -13.08
N GLU A 47 -1.13 5.42 -12.31
CA GLU A 47 -0.80 5.43 -10.88
C GLU A 47 -1.54 4.34 -10.12
N VAL A 48 -2.81 4.13 -10.45
CA VAL A 48 -3.62 3.07 -9.83
C VAL A 48 -3.08 1.68 -10.17
N ALA A 49 -2.65 1.48 -11.41
CA ALA A 49 -2.06 0.20 -11.81
C ALA A 49 -0.79 -0.09 -11.00
N HIS A 50 0.07 0.90 -10.81
CA HIS A 50 1.26 0.77 -9.98
C HIS A 50 0.91 0.47 -8.53
N ALA A 51 -0.06 1.19 -7.98
CA ALA A 51 -0.47 1.00 -6.59
C ALA A 51 -1.08 -0.39 -6.39
N ALA A 52 -1.91 -0.83 -7.32
CA ALA A 52 -2.53 -2.16 -7.24
C ALA A 52 -1.48 -3.26 -7.29
N ALA A 53 -0.48 -3.12 -8.15
CA ALA A 53 0.62 -4.07 -8.25
C ALA A 53 1.43 -4.11 -6.95
N ALA A 54 1.69 -2.95 -6.35
CA ALA A 54 2.43 -2.87 -5.08
C ALA A 54 1.65 -3.54 -3.95
N VAL A 55 0.35 -3.30 -3.87
CA VAL A 55 -0.49 -3.95 -2.85
C VAL A 55 -0.51 -5.46 -3.04
N ALA A 56 -0.66 -5.93 -4.27
CA ALA A 56 -0.65 -7.37 -4.57
C ALA A 56 0.68 -8.00 -4.19
N THR A 57 1.80 -7.32 -4.49
CA THR A 57 3.12 -7.79 -4.12
C THR A 57 3.27 -7.84 -2.59
N GLY A 58 2.79 -6.81 -1.90
CA GLY A 58 2.82 -6.78 -0.44
C GLY A 58 2.06 -7.95 0.17
N ARG A 59 0.90 -8.28 -0.37
CA ARG A 59 0.12 -9.42 0.11
C ARG A 59 0.85 -10.73 -0.11
N GLY A 60 1.49 -10.90 -1.27
CA GLY A 60 2.31 -12.07 -1.54
C GLY A 60 3.49 -12.19 -0.58
N MET A 61 4.05 -11.07 -0.16
CA MET A 61 5.16 -11.05 0.78
C MET A 61 4.76 -11.43 2.21
N LEU A 62 3.49 -11.39 2.56
CA LEU A 62 3.06 -11.78 3.90
C LEU A 62 3.39 -13.24 4.18
N ASP A 63 3.22 -14.12 3.20
CA ASP A 63 3.60 -15.53 3.35
C ASP A 63 5.11 -15.69 3.51
N TYR A 64 5.87 -14.93 2.74
CA TYR A 64 7.32 -14.91 2.86
C TYR A 64 7.73 -14.42 4.24
N GLY A 65 7.08 -13.35 4.73
CA GLY A 65 7.38 -12.78 6.04
C GLY A 65 7.13 -13.73 7.20
N ALA A 66 6.23 -14.68 7.03
CA ALA A 66 5.93 -15.67 8.06
C ALA A 66 7.05 -16.68 8.26
N LYS A 67 8.05 -16.72 7.37
CA LYS A 67 9.13 -17.71 7.41
C LYS A 67 10.19 -17.45 8.49
N GLY A 68 10.32 -16.20 8.94
CA GLY A 68 11.29 -15.87 9.96
C GLY A 68 11.37 -14.38 10.22
N ASP A 69 12.24 -14.01 11.16
CA ASP A 69 12.36 -12.61 11.59
C ASP A 69 12.90 -11.71 10.48
N LEU A 70 13.93 -12.14 9.78
CA LEU A 70 14.48 -11.34 8.68
C LEU A 70 13.45 -11.14 7.58
N GLU A 71 12.76 -12.21 7.22
CA GLU A 71 11.74 -12.17 6.19
C GLU A 71 10.59 -11.24 6.59
N ALA A 72 10.21 -11.28 7.87
CA ALA A 72 9.17 -10.39 8.39
C ALA A 72 9.61 -8.92 8.32
N ARG A 73 10.88 -8.64 8.64
CA ARG A 73 11.42 -7.27 8.56
C ARG A 73 11.44 -6.76 7.13
N MET A 74 11.84 -7.61 6.19
CA MET A 74 11.85 -7.26 4.78
C MET A 74 10.44 -6.99 4.27
N THR A 75 9.48 -7.81 4.69
CA THR A 75 8.08 -7.62 4.33
C THR A 75 7.52 -6.30 4.85
N CYS A 76 7.76 -6.01 6.13
CA CYS A 76 7.28 -4.76 6.73
C CYS A 76 7.92 -3.54 6.08
N ALA A 77 9.22 -3.63 5.75
CA ALA A 77 9.91 -2.54 5.07
C ALA A 77 9.33 -2.30 3.69
N PHE A 78 9.05 -3.36 2.93
CA PHE A 78 8.44 -3.25 1.61
C PHE A 78 7.06 -2.61 1.70
N VAL A 79 6.23 -3.09 2.63
CA VAL A 79 4.87 -2.58 2.80
C VAL A 79 4.89 -1.09 3.19
N ALA A 80 5.78 -0.71 4.11
CA ALA A 80 5.90 0.69 4.53
C ALA A 80 6.30 1.58 3.35
N ASP A 81 7.25 1.13 2.54
CA ASP A 81 7.71 1.88 1.37
C ASP A 81 6.59 2.03 0.34
N ALA A 82 5.92 0.93 0.02
CA ALA A 82 4.85 0.92 -0.98
C ALA A 82 3.69 1.81 -0.57
N VAL A 83 3.27 1.73 0.69
CA VAL A 83 2.16 2.53 1.20
C VAL A 83 2.56 4.00 1.32
N GLY A 84 3.82 4.28 1.70
CA GLY A 84 4.33 5.64 1.72
C GLY A 84 4.31 6.28 0.34
N GLU A 85 4.68 5.55 -0.71
CA GLU A 85 4.60 6.03 -2.08
C GLU A 85 3.16 6.33 -2.49
N LEU A 86 2.25 5.43 -2.17
CA LEU A 86 0.83 5.63 -2.46
C LEU A 86 0.31 6.87 -1.74
N ALA A 87 0.60 6.99 -0.45
CA ALA A 87 0.17 8.15 0.33
C ALA A 87 0.68 9.45 -0.27
N GLY A 88 1.92 9.46 -0.74
CA GLY A 88 2.50 10.64 -1.37
C GLY A 88 1.78 11.03 -2.66
N LYS A 89 1.27 10.06 -3.41
CA LYS A 89 0.52 10.34 -4.64
C LYS A 89 -0.89 10.84 -4.36
N VAL A 90 -1.50 10.39 -3.27
CA VAL A 90 -2.87 10.74 -2.93
C VAL A 90 -2.95 12.05 -2.17
N PHE A 91 -1.90 12.38 -1.42
CA PHE A 91 -1.90 13.56 -0.57
C PHE A 91 -2.14 14.83 -1.39
N GLY A 92 -3.20 15.55 -1.05
CA GLY A 92 -3.60 16.74 -1.79
C GLY A 92 -4.42 16.45 -3.05
N ARG A 93 -4.63 15.17 -3.37
CA ARG A 93 -5.38 14.74 -4.54
C ARG A 93 -6.50 13.78 -4.19
N GLU A 94 -6.98 13.84 -2.96
CA GLU A 94 -7.96 12.89 -2.45
C GLU A 94 -9.21 12.83 -3.30
N ALA A 95 -9.70 13.99 -3.74
CA ALA A 95 -10.90 14.04 -4.59
C ALA A 95 -10.68 13.34 -5.92
N GLU A 96 -9.50 13.49 -6.51
CA GLU A 96 -9.15 12.84 -7.78
C GLU A 96 -9.13 11.32 -7.64
N TRP A 97 -8.65 10.83 -6.51
CA TRP A 97 -8.59 9.39 -6.22
C TRP A 97 -9.89 8.84 -5.67
N GLY A 98 -10.91 9.68 -5.52
CA GLY A 98 -12.21 9.25 -5.02
C GLY A 98 -12.23 8.96 -3.52
N VAL A 99 -11.25 9.45 -2.79
CA VAL A 99 -11.20 9.30 -1.32
C VAL A 99 -11.52 10.64 -0.66
N GLU A 100 -12.03 10.57 0.56
CA GLU A 100 -12.39 11.77 1.32
C GLU A 100 -11.43 12.02 2.45
#